data_dc7f6df31ee4abd4b6019766aa15903b
#
_entry.id   dc7f6df31ee4abd4b6019766aa15903b
#
_cell.length_a   1.000
_cell.length_b   1.000
_cell.length_c   1.000
_cell.angle_alpha   90.00
_cell.angle_beta   90.00
_cell.angle_gamma   90.00
#
_symmetry.space_group_name_H-M   'P 1'
#
loop_
_entity.id
_entity.type
_entity.pdbx_description
1 polymer ?
#
loop_
_entity_poly.entity_id
_entity_poly.type
_entity_poly.pdbx_seq_one_letter_code
_entity_poly.pdbx_strand_id
1 'polypeptide(L)'
;MNVRRTLHILLLIGCLVLINPVRVPARAFLTASSMLGAAIGQSIDNPEVPTNQIIVKYIATASLNSLSGPAQSRQEQRLSQAAGVALNYVRLMSGEAQVFRLTERLPAGQIRLITRRLMTLPEVEYAESDAILQHTKVPNDPQYSNQWHYFDPSAENYGINAPAAWDVTTGSATVVAAVIDTGVTAHADLSGRTVPGYDFIADEQIGNDGNGRDSDPRDPGDWITAAESSAGYFAGCPVTNSSWHGTHTAGTIGAASNNHLGVAGVNWKSKILPVRVLGKCGGYISDVVDGMVWAAGLDVPGVPDNTYPAKVVNVSLGGSGFCSSTFQDAIDAITAAGATVVVSAGNSNMDASGFTPGNCDGVITVAATDRNGSRAYYSNYGPTVEISAPGGAQLINNEPSGVLSTLNTGAQGPAADTYKYYQGTSMSAPHVTGVVSLLLSLNPTLHPGQVLEMLQDTVTSFPAGSTCTTSSCGSGIVNAGAAVADVSAGPLFITIIRQ
;
A
#
# COMPACT_ATOMS: atom_id res chain seq x y z
N MET A 1 37.69 40.90 -45.44
CA MET A 1 38.28 40.41 -46.73
C MET A 1 37.69 39.05 -47.02
N ASN A 2 36.97 39.02 -48.13
CA ASN A 2 36.61 37.90 -49.03
C ASN A 2 36.06 36.59 -48.42
N VAL A 3 34.78 36.32 -48.54
CA VAL A 3 33.94 35.93 -49.71
C VAL A 3 34.39 34.60 -50.34
N ARG A 4 33.57 33.59 -50.27
CA ARG A 4 32.94 32.92 -51.43
C ARG A 4 31.88 31.90 -51.06
N ARG A 5 30.71 32.13 -51.60
CA ARG A 5 29.57 31.25 -51.82
C ARG A 5 29.97 30.13 -52.81
N THR A 6 29.37 28.94 -52.72
CA THR A 6 29.01 28.18 -53.93
C THR A 6 27.73 27.39 -53.69
N LEU A 7 26.82 27.61 -54.59
CA LEU A 7 25.46 27.07 -54.79
C LEU A 7 25.55 25.98 -55.86
N HIS A 8 24.87 24.82 -55.72
CA HIS A 8 24.49 23.90 -56.82
C HIS A 8 23.28 23.08 -56.35
N ILE A 9 22.10 23.40 -56.85
CA ILE A 9 21.33 23.03 -58.07
C ILE A 9 20.81 21.58 -58.01
N LEU A 10 19.46 21.53 -58.06
CA LEU A 10 18.51 20.43 -58.24
C LEU A 10 18.87 19.45 -59.36
N LEU A 11 18.46 18.20 -59.17
CA LEU A 11 17.97 17.34 -60.27
C LEU A 11 16.77 16.50 -59.78
N LEU A 12 15.61 16.81 -60.37
CA LEU A 12 14.41 16.02 -60.39
C LEU A 12 14.59 14.87 -61.41
N ILE A 13 14.37 13.63 -60.96
CA ILE A 13 14.07 12.51 -61.89
C ILE A 13 12.79 11.85 -61.41
N GLY A 14 11.72 12.07 -62.17
CA GLY A 14 10.47 11.34 -62.04
C GLY A 14 10.62 9.91 -62.55
N CYS A 15 10.07 8.98 -61.87
CA CYS A 15 9.81 7.63 -62.37
C CYS A 15 8.34 7.26 -62.13
N LEU A 16 7.62 7.17 -63.23
CA LEU A 16 6.29 6.58 -63.38
C LEU A 16 6.37 5.12 -63.05
N VAL A 17 5.59 4.59 -62.14
CA VAL A 17 5.40 3.16 -61.94
C VAL A 17 3.93 2.83 -62.05
N LEU A 18 3.66 1.98 -62.95
CA LEU A 18 2.41 1.36 -63.39
C LEU A 18 1.70 0.62 -62.22
N ILE A 19 0.39 0.86 -62.14
CA ILE A 19 -0.55 0.14 -61.28
C ILE A 19 -0.83 -1.23 -61.96
N ASN A 20 -0.50 -2.33 -61.25
CA ASN A 20 -1.00 -3.63 -61.58
C ASN A 20 -1.89 -4.15 -60.41
N PRO A 21 -3.12 -4.66 -60.68
CA PRO A 21 -4.02 -5.15 -59.66
C PRO A 21 -3.59 -6.57 -59.25
N VAL A 22 -3.17 -6.77 -58.00
CA VAL A 22 -2.95 -8.10 -57.46
C VAL A 22 -4.27 -8.62 -56.86
N ARG A 23 -4.68 -9.76 -57.38
CA ARG A 23 -5.83 -10.58 -56.96
C ARG A 23 -5.70 -10.99 -55.52
N VAL A 24 -6.82 -10.86 -54.77
CA VAL A 24 -7.02 -11.43 -53.45
C VAL A 24 -7.22 -12.96 -53.58
N PRO A 25 -6.46 -13.82 -52.92
CA PRO A 25 -6.84 -15.21 -52.75
C PRO A 25 -7.75 -15.40 -51.51
N ALA A 26 -8.72 -16.27 -51.70
CA ALA A 26 -9.75 -16.65 -50.75
C ALA A 26 -9.18 -17.37 -49.51
N ARG A 27 -9.82 -17.04 -48.38
CA ARG A 27 -10.04 -17.87 -47.20
C ARG A 27 -9.01 -18.97 -46.89
N ALA A 28 -8.16 -18.73 -45.90
CA ALA A 28 -7.65 -19.76 -45.03
C ALA A 28 -8.49 -19.76 -43.74
N PHE A 29 -9.24 -20.83 -43.52
CA PHE A 29 -9.80 -21.17 -42.21
C PHE A 29 -8.64 -21.48 -41.27
N LEU A 30 -8.27 -20.54 -40.39
CA LEU A 30 -7.46 -20.83 -39.23
C LEU A 30 -8.38 -21.26 -38.10
N THR A 31 -8.22 -22.51 -37.73
CA THR A 31 -8.86 -23.18 -36.61
C THR A 31 -8.70 -22.39 -35.34
N ALA A 32 -9.83 -21.99 -34.75
CA ALA A 32 -9.93 -21.36 -33.45
C ALA A 32 -9.58 -22.38 -32.34
N SER A 33 -8.31 -22.62 -32.12
CA SER A 33 -7.85 -23.53 -31.06
C SER A 33 -6.58 -23.06 -30.31
N SER A 34 -6.18 -21.81 -30.43
CA SER A 34 -4.97 -21.29 -29.72
C SER A 34 -5.09 -19.90 -29.16
N MET A 35 -6.31 -19.40 -28.93
CA MET A 35 -6.52 -18.11 -28.22
C MET A 35 -7.47 -18.23 -27.03
N LEU A 36 -7.43 -19.35 -26.30
CA LEU A 36 -8.16 -19.49 -25.03
C LEU A 36 -7.21 -19.45 -23.82
N GLY A 37 -6.14 -18.70 -23.90
CA GLY A 37 -5.09 -18.63 -22.88
C GLY A 37 -4.72 -17.24 -22.39
N ALA A 38 -5.52 -16.20 -22.63
CA ALA A 38 -5.13 -14.85 -22.18
C ALA A 38 -6.30 -13.90 -21.97
N ALA A 39 -7.37 -14.33 -21.31
CA ALA A 39 -8.39 -13.43 -20.80
C ALA A 39 -9.06 -14.06 -19.56
N ILE A 40 -8.26 -14.54 -18.61
CA ILE A 40 -8.71 -14.52 -17.22
C ILE A 40 -8.43 -13.09 -16.78
N GLY A 41 -9.39 -12.21 -17.01
CA GLY A 41 -9.42 -10.92 -16.34
C GLY A 41 -9.31 -11.19 -14.85
N GLN A 42 -8.27 -10.67 -14.22
CA GLN A 42 -8.21 -10.56 -12.77
C GLN A 42 -9.47 -9.78 -12.39
N SER A 43 -10.46 -10.47 -11.82
CA SER A 43 -11.57 -9.80 -11.17
C SER A 43 -10.92 -8.97 -10.07
N ILE A 44 -11.15 -7.67 -10.12
CA ILE A 44 -10.85 -6.76 -9.03
C ILE A 44 -11.64 -7.31 -7.84
N ASP A 45 -10.93 -8.02 -6.94
CA ASP A 45 -11.53 -8.56 -5.72
C ASP A 45 -11.76 -7.41 -4.74
N ASN A 46 -12.78 -6.61 -5.02
CA ASN A 46 -13.44 -5.82 -3.98
C ASN A 46 -13.96 -6.85 -2.97
N PRO A 47 -13.72 -6.71 -1.64
CA PRO A 47 -14.21 -7.66 -0.64
C PRO A 47 -15.72 -7.73 -0.76
N GLU A 48 -16.17 -8.76 -1.45
CA GLU A 48 -17.59 -8.97 -1.71
C GLU A 48 -18.29 -9.19 -0.39
N VAL A 49 -19.33 -8.40 -0.16
CA VAL A 49 -20.28 -8.66 0.92
C VAL A 49 -20.75 -10.12 0.77
N PRO A 50 -20.71 -10.93 1.84
CA PRO A 50 -21.14 -12.31 1.76
C PRO A 50 -22.51 -12.40 1.07
N THR A 51 -22.58 -13.19 0.00
CA THR A 51 -23.80 -13.40 -0.77
C THR A 51 -24.32 -14.82 -0.61
N ASN A 52 -25.61 -15.01 -0.81
CA ASN A 52 -26.23 -16.31 -0.94
C ASN A 52 -26.80 -16.53 -2.34
N GLN A 53 -26.33 -15.78 -3.35
CA GLN A 53 -26.81 -15.95 -4.71
C GLN A 53 -25.65 -16.16 -5.69
N ILE A 54 -25.92 -16.97 -6.72
CA ILE A 54 -25.00 -17.29 -7.80
C ILE A 54 -25.75 -17.12 -9.13
N ILE A 55 -25.07 -16.54 -10.13
CA ILE A 55 -25.56 -16.42 -11.50
C ILE A 55 -24.96 -17.57 -12.29
N VAL A 56 -25.80 -18.30 -13.04
CA VAL A 56 -25.37 -19.39 -13.93
C VAL A 56 -25.97 -19.16 -15.31
N LYS A 57 -25.14 -19.17 -16.35
CA LYS A 57 -25.56 -19.18 -17.74
C LYS A 57 -25.20 -20.48 -18.42
N TYR A 58 -26.11 -20.96 -19.27
CA TYR A 58 -25.94 -22.19 -20.03
C TYR A 58 -25.57 -21.87 -21.47
N ILE A 59 -24.81 -22.77 -22.10
CA ILE A 59 -24.56 -22.70 -23.56
C ILE A 59 -25.88 -22.78 -24.33
N ALA A 60 -25.97 -22.09 -25.47
CA ALA A 60 -27.24 -21.92 -26.23
C ALA A 60 -27.91 -23.25 -26.61
N THR A 61 -27.15 -24.32 -26.83
CA THR A 61 -27.68 -25.67 -27.15
C THR A 61 -28.29 -26.39 -25.94
N ALA A 62 -27.96 -25.93 -24.74
CA ALA A 62 -28.46 -26.42 -23.45
C ALA A 62 -29.46 -25.49 -22.82
N SER A 63 -29.91 -24.43 -23.53
CA SER A 63 -30.79 -23.39 -23.02
C SER A 63 -32.09 -23.99 -22.47
N LEU A 64 -32.22 -23.90 -21.16
CA LEU A 64 -33.34 -24.44 -20.37
C LEU A 64 -34.28 -23.30 -19.94
N ASN A 65 -34.43 -22.27 -20.78
CA ASN A 65 -35.05 -20.98 -20.48
C ASN A 65 -36.50 -21.03 -20.07
N SER A 66 -37.12 -22.18 -20.11
CA SER A 66 -38.54 -22.35 -19.78
C SER A 66 -38.85 -23.58 -18.92
N LEU A 67 -37.88 -24.10 -18.19
CA LEU A 67 -38.14 -25.26 -17.34
C LEU A 67 -39.04 -24.89 -16.17
N SER A 68 -40.07 -25.70 -15.95
CA SER A 68 -40.94 -25.65 -14.78
C SER A 68 -41.19 -27.07 -14.25
N GLY A 69 -41.54 -27.16 -13.00
CA GLY A 69 -41.88 -28.43 -12.37
C GLY A 69 -40.73 -29.46 -12.33
N PRO A 70 -40.95 -30.75 -12.71
CA PRO A 70 -39.97 -31.81 -12.53
C PRO A 70 -38.63 -31.62 -13.28
N ALA A 71 -38.63 -30.86 -14.36
CA ALA A 71 -37.40 -30.58 -15.13
C ALA A 71 -36.53 -29.55 -14.41
N GLN A 72 -37.12 -28.53 -13.84
CA GLN A 72 -36.42 -27.54 -13.00
C GLN A 72 -35.82 -28.19 -11.75
N SER A 73 -36.57 -29.03 -11.05
CA SER A 73 -36.07 -29.75 -9.87
C SER A 73 -34.89 -30.67 -10.18
N ARG A 74 -34.84 -31.32 -11.34
CA ARG A 74 -33.69 -32.12 -11.78
C ARG A 74 -32.45 -31.26 -12.05
N GLN A 75 -32.64 -30.08 -12.62
CA GLN A 75 -31.55 -29.11 -12.86
C GLN A 75 -30.96 -28.61 -11.55
N GLU A 76 -31.80 -28.17 -10.60
CA GLU A 76 -31.38 -27.74 -9.27
C GLU A 76 -30.59 -28.84 -8.55
N GLN A 77 -31.08 -30.07 -8.61
CA GLN A 77 -30.42 -31.22 -7.99
C GLN A 77 -29.03 -31.48 -8.63
N ARG A 78 -28.91 -31.38 -9.97
CA ARG A 78 -27.64 -31.57 -10.67
C ARG A 78 -26.63 -30.49 -10.34
N LEU A 79 -27.06 -29.22 -10.33
CA LEU A 79 -26.19 -28.10 -9.94
C LEU A 79 -25.76 -28.23 -8.49
N SER A 80 -26.69 -28.58 -7.58
CA SER A 80 -26.40 -28.77 -6.16
C SER A 80 -25.37 -29.90 -5.92
N GLN A 81 -25.45 -30.99 -6.67
CA GLN A 81 -24.45 -32.06 -6.62
C GLN A 81 -23.07 -31.59 -7.09
N ALA A 82 -23.00 -30.87 -8.20
CA ALA A 82 -21.73 -30.33 -8.72
C ALA A 82 -21.14 -29.27 -7.77
N ALA A 83 -21.96 -28.39 -7.25
CA ALA A 83 -21.60 -27.34 -6.31
C ALA A 83 -21.13 -27.88 -4.95
N GLY A 84 -21.68 -29.04 -4.52
CA GLY A 84 -21.49 -29.61 -3.18
C GLY A 84 -22.30 -28.89 -2.11
N VAL A 85 -23.27 -28.06 -2.51
CA VAL A 85 -24.19 -27.30 -1.64
C VAL A 85 -25.56 -27.20 -2.30
N ALA A 86 -26.63 -27.01 -1.51
CA ALA A 86 -27.97 -26.86 -2.03
C ALA A 86 -28.12 -25.55 -2.79
N LEU A 87 -28.61 -25.63 -4.03
CA LEU A 87 -28.90 -24.49 -4.90
C LEU A 87 -30.37 -24.54 -5.31
N ASN A 88 -31.10 -23.47 -5.04
CA ASN A 88 -32.50 -23.30 -5.37
C ASN A 88 -32.66 -22.23 -6.45
N TYR A 89 -33.40 -22.50 -7.50
CA TYR A 89 -33.70 -21.52 -8.54
C TYR A 89 -34.47 -20.34 -7.97
N VAL A 90 -34.11 -19.14 -8.37
CA VAL A 90 -34.79 -17.89 -7.94
C VAL A 90 -35.56 -17.27 -9.13
N ARG A 91 -34.81 -16.96 -10.22
CA ARG A 91 -35.35 -16.27 -11.40
C ARG A 91 -34.45 -16.36 -12.62
N LEU A 92 -35.04 -16.09 -13.76
CA LEU A 92 -34.32 -15.80 -14.99
C LEU A 92 -33.85 -14.33 -15.00
N MET A 93 -32.70 -14.06 -15.61
CA MET A 93 -32.17 -12.71 -15.85
C MET A 93 -32.34 -12.34 -17.34
N SER A 94 -32.16 -11.05 -17.64
CA SER A 94 -31.84 -10.59 -19.00
C SER A 94 -30.61 -11.32 -19.53
N GLY A 95 -30.58 -11.70 -20.82
CA GLY A 95 -29.48 -12.45 -21.41
C GLY A 95 -29.46 -13.96 -21.06
N GLU A 96 -30.61 -14.49 -20.57
CA GLU A 96 -30.85 -15.92 -20.36
C GLU A 96 -30.02 -16.58 -19.24
N ALA A 97 -29.33 -15.80 -18.40
CA ALA A 97 -28.70 -16.30 -17.18
C ALA A 97 -29.76 -16.54 -16.09
N GLN A 98 -29.47 -17.44 -15.17
CA GLN A 98 -30.36 -17.83 -14.09
C GLN A 98 -29.72 -17.55 -12.73
N VAL A 99 -30.49 -17.04 -11.78
CA VAL A 99 -30.07 -16.82 -10.41
C VAL A 99 -30.47 -18.02 -9.56
N PHE A 100 -29.50 -18.53 -8.79
CA PHE A 100 -29.70 -19.60 -7.80
C PHE A 100 -29.34 -19.11 -6.42
N ARG A 101 -30.06 -19.59 -5.39
CA ARG A 101 -29.87 -19.20 -4.00
C ARG A 101 -29.32 -20.37 -3.18
N LEU A 102 -28.32 -20.08 -2.36
CA LEU A 102 -27.80 -20.94 -1.30
C LEU A 102 -28.65 -20.82 -0.03
N THR A 103 -28.53 -21.77 0.88
CA THR A 103 -29.23 -21.75 2.17
C THR A 103 -28.72 -20.66 3.12
N GLU A 104 -27.47 -20.25 2.97
CA GLU A 104 -26.83 -19.22 3.79
C GLU A 104 -25.94 -18.31 2.95
N ARG A 105 -25.55 -17.16 3.52
CA ARG A 105 -24.57 -16.26 2.90
C ARG A 105 -23.17 -16.82 3.13
N LEU A 106 -22.39 -16.89 2.07
CA LEU A 106 -21.01 -17.38 2.08
C LEU A 106 -20.03 -16.27 1.70
N PRO A 107 -18.81 -16.28 2.29
CA PRO A 107 -17.72 -15.40 1.86
C PRO A 107 -17.34 -15.63 0.39
N ALA A 108 -16.81 -14.60 -0.26
CA ALA A 108 -16.43 -14.62 -1.68
C ALA A 108 -15.54 -15.81 -2.06
N GLY A 109 -14.58 -16.19 -1.23
CA GLY A 109 -13.71 -17.34 -1.46
C GLY A 109 -14.47 -18.66 -1.59
N GLN A 110 -15.49 -18.88 -0.77
CA GLN A 110 -16.33 -20.08 -0.84
C GLN A 110 -17.25 -20.04 -2.08
N ILE A 111 -17.82 -18.88 -2.41
CA ILE A 111 -18.61 -18.70 -3.64
C ILE A 111 -17.73 -19.01 -4.87
N ARG A 112 -16.48 -18.52 -4.92
CA ARG A 112 -15.55 -18.84 -6.02
C ARG A 112 -15.26 -20.33 -6.18
N LEU A 113 -15.17 -21.07 -5.07
CA LEU A 113 -15.01 -22.54 -5.16
C LEU A 113 -16.24 -23.21 -5.75
N ILE A 114 -17.43 -22.76 -5.35
CA ILE A 114 -18.71 -23.27 -5.86
C ILE A 114 -18.83 -22.97 -7.37
N THR A 115 -18.61 -21.73 -7.78
CA THR A 115 -18.72 -21.32 -9.19
C THR A 115 -17.71 -22.04 -10.08
N ARG A 116 -16.46 -22.25 -9.62
CA ARG A 116 -15.47 -23.09 -10.34
C ARG A 116 -15.95 -24.51 -10.54
N ARG A 117 -16.58 -25.15 -9.54
CA ARG A 117 -17.15 -26.49 -9.69
C ARG A 117 -18.29 -26.51 -10.70
N LEU A 118 -19.17 -25.50 -10.68
CA LEU A 118 -20.25 -25.38 -11.67
C LEU A 118 -19.73 -25.20 -13.08
N MET A 119 -18.65 -24.49 -13.30
CA MET A 119 -17.99 -24.30 -14.59
C MET A 119 -17.33 -25.60 -15.14
N THR A 120 -17.21 -26.67 -14.35
CA THR A 120 -16.78 -27.98 -14.86
C THR A 120 -17.89 -28.73 -15.61
N LEU A 121 -19.14 -28.28 -15.50
CA LEU A 121 -20.26 -28.89 -16.19
C LEU A 121 -20.27 -28.45 -17.67
N PRO A 122 -20.36 -29.39 -18.61
CA PRO A 122 -20.22 -29.09 -20.06
C PRO A 122 -21.35 -28.20 -20.59
N GLU A 123 -22.49 -28.12 -19.91
CA GLU A 123 -23.62 -27.30 -20.30
C GLU A 123 -23.55 -25.85 -19.73
N VAL A 124 -22.62 -25.56 -18.80
CA VAL A 124 -22.46 -24.25 -18.20
C VAL A 124 -21.49 -23.40 -19.03
N GLU A 125 -21.96 -22.26 -19.51
CA GLU A 125 -21.14 -21.27 -20.20
C GLU A 125 -20.28 -20.47 -19.21
N TYR A 126 -20.94 -19.97 -18.13
CA TYR A 126 -20.27 -19.38 -16.97
C TYR A 126 -21.12 -19.55 -15.70
N ALA A 127 -20.43 -19.48 -14.56
CA ALA A 127 -21.01 -19.34 -13.23
C ALA A 127 -20.21 -18.33 -12.44
N GLU A 128 -20.90 -17.38 -11.80
CA GLU A 128 -20.31 -16.27 -11.07
C GLU A 128 -21.09 -15.91 -9.81
N SER A 129 -20.48 -15.15 -8.92
CA SER A 129 -21.15 -14.59 -7.75
C SER A 129 -22.21 -13.58 -8.15
N ASP A 130 -23.39 -13.66 -7.58
CA ASP A 130 -24.36 -12.54 -7.60
C ASP A 130 -23.99 -11.61 -6.43
N ALA A 131 -22.97 -10.81 -6.65
CA ALA A 131 -22.36 -9.95 -5.64
C ALA A 131 -23.29 -8.79 -5.26
N ILE A 132 -23.28 -8.42 -3.99
CA ILE A 132 -23.99 -7.23 -3.51
C ILE A 132 -23.08 -6.02 -3.73
N LEU A 133 -23.43 -5.20 -4.71
CA LEU A 133 -22.74 -3.95 -4.97
C LEU A 133 -23.11 -2.90 -3.90
N GLN A 134 -22.10 -2.22 -3.39
CA GLN A 134 -22.24 -1.12 -2.45
C GLN A 134 -21.68 0.17 -3.04
N HIS A 135 -22.05 1.31 -2.46
CA HIS A 135 -21.36 2.56 -2.73
C HIS A 135 -19.95 2.48 -2.13
N THR A 136 -18.92 2.80 -2.92
CA THR A 136 -17.53 2.90 -2.44
C THR A 136 -17.42 4.04 -1.41
N LYS A 137 -16.68 3.79 -0.33
CA LYS A 137 -16.38 4.83 0.66
C LYS A 137 -15.31 5.76 0.09
N VAL A 138 -15.73 6.97 -0.25
CA VAL A 138 -14.83 8.04 -0.69
C VAL A 138 -14.74 9.07 0.42
N PRO A 139 -13.53 9.42 0.92
CA PRO A 139 -13.37 10.48 1.90
C PRO A 139 -13.83 11.83 1.33
N ASN A 140 -14.41 12.67 2.19
CA ASN A 140 -14.87 14.02 1.80
C ASN A 140 -13.80 15.10 2.00
N ASP A 141 -12.57 14.69 2.22
CA ASP A 141 -11.40 15.55 2.45
C ASP A 141 -11.03 16.26 1.15
N PRO A 142 -10.93 17.61 1.15
CA PRO A 142 -10.83 18.40 -0.08
C PRO A 142 -9.63 18.07 -0.96
N GLN A 143 -8.53 17.57 -0.39
CA GLN A 143 -7.32 17.21 -1.13
C GLN A 143 -7.19 15.72 -1.41
N TYR A 144 -8.17 14.89 -1.07
CA TYR A 144 -8.12 13.45 -1.34
C TYR A 144 -7.90 13.15 -2.83
N SER A 145 -8.52 13.88 -3.73
CA SER A 145 -8.33 13.71 -5.18
C SER A 145 -6.89 13.93 -5.66
N ASN A 146 -6.06 14.58 -4.85
CA ASN A 146 -4.64 14.82 -5.11
C ASN A 146 -3.73 13.71 -4.55
N GLN A 147 -4.29 12.78 -3.77
CA GLN A 147 -3.57 11.68 -3.14
C GLN A 147 -3.57 10.44 -4.06
N TRP A 148 -2.93 10.55 -5.23
CA TRP A 148 -2.86 9.48 -6.24
C TRP A 148 -2.42 8.13 -5.66
N HIS A 149 -1.59 8.17 -4.63
CA HIS A 149 -0.99 7.01 -3.97
C HIS A 149 -1.99 6.11 -3.23
N TYR A 150 -3.25 6.53 -3.07
CA TYR A 150 -4.33 5.74 -2.48
C TYR A 150 -5.21 5.04 -3.50
N PHE A 151 -5.21 5.46 -4.76
CA PHE A 151 -6.14 4.95 -5.77
C PHE A 151 -5.82 3.53 -6.21
N ASP A 152 -6.79 2.96 -6.93
CA ASP A 152 -6.63 1.63 -7.53
C ASP A 152 -5.48 1.61 -8.52
N PRO A 153 -4.73 0.51 -8.61
CA PRO A 153 -3.73 0.33 -9.65
C PRO A 153 -4.35 0.45 -11.05
N SER A 154 -3.80 1.35 -11.86
CA SER A 154 -4.23 1.59 -13.24
C SER A 154 -3.04 1.95 -14.11
N ALA A 155 -3.23 2.11 -15.44
CA ALA A 155 -2.16 2.53 -16.34
C ALA A 155 -1.54 3.90 -16.00
N GLU A 156 -2.27 4.72 -15.23
CA GLU A 156 -1.85 6.09 -14.88
C GLU A 156 -1.44 6.24 -13.40
N ASN A 157 -1.77 5.26 -12.55
CA ASN A 157 -1.52 5.31 -11.11
C ASN A 157 -1.28 3.91 -10.56
N TYR A 158 -0.22 3.74 -9.78
CA TYR A 158 0.03 2.52 -9.02
C TYR A 158 -0.02 2.84 -7.53
N GLY A 159 -1.21 3.21 -7.05
CA GLY A 159 -1.49 3.42 -5.63
C GLY A 159 -1.74 2.11 -4.88
N ILE A 160 -2.06 2.23 -3.59
CA ILE A 160 -2.22 1.10 -2.68
C ILE A 160 -3.64 0.49 -2.66
N ASN A 161 -4.55 0.90 -3.53
CA ASN A 161 -5.94 0.43 -3.54
C ASN A 161 -6.66 0.61 -2.19
N ALA A 162 -6.48 1.76 -1.56
CA ALA A 162 -7.09 2.09 -0.28
C ALA A 162 -8.63 2.16 -0.32
N PRO A 163 -9.30 2.65 -1.39
CA PRO A 163 -10.75 2.66 -1.48
C PRO A 163 -11.38 1.28 -1.27
N ALA A 164 -10.83 0.23 -1.87
CA ALA A 164 -11.31 -1.14 -1.68
C ALA A 164 -11.14 -1.62 -0.23
N ALA A 165 -10.06 -1.23 0.45
CA ALA A 165 -9.88 -1.51 1.87
C ALA A 165 -10.91 -0.77 2.73
N TRP A 166 -11.18 0.49 2.41
CA TRP A 166 -12.12 1.31 3.18
C TRP A 166 -13.57 0.83 3.07
N ASP A 167 -13.93 0.15 1.99
CA ASP A 167 -15.24 -0.49 1.87
C ASP A 167 -15.44 -1.59 2.91
N VAL A 168 -14.37 -2.28 3.30
CA VAL A 168 -14.38 -3.31 4.37
C VAL A 168 -14.20 -2.68 5.73
N THR A 169 -13.10 -1.96 5.93
CA THR A 169 -12.76 -1.34 7.21
C THR A 169 -12.08 0.02 7.02
N THR A 170 -12.44 0.98 7.84
CA THR A 170 -11.72 2.25 7.96
C THR A 170 -10.78 2.26 9.18
N GLY A 171 -10.54 1.09 9.77
CA GLY A 171 -9.66 0.91 10.92
C GLY A 171 -10.35 0.92 12.27
N SER A 172 -9.56 0.88 13.34
CA SER A 172 -10.01 0.88 14.74
C SER A 172 -9.19 1.83 15.59
N ALA A 173 -9.86 2.52 16.52
CA ALA A 173 -9.20 3.38 17.50
C ALA A 173 -8.41 2.60 18.59
N THR A 174 -8.59 1.28 18.64
CA THR A 174 -7.83 0.40 19.54
C THR A 174 -6.45 0.04 18.98
N VAL A 175 -6.22 0.30 17.69
CA VAL A 175 -4.91 0.08 17.07
C VAL A 175 -4.09 1.36 17.19
N VAL A 176 -2.88 1.22 17.71
CA VAL A 176 -1.89 2.30 17.82
C VAL A 176 -0.76 2.03 16.84
N ALA A 177 -0.41 3.03 16.04
CA ALA A 177 0.74 3.05 15.16
C ALA A 177 1.77 4.06 15.70
N ALA A 178 2.97 3.63 16.01
CA ALA A 178 4.04 4.53 16.43
C ALA A 178 4.74 5.16 15.22
N VAL A 179 5.12 6.41 15.36
CA VAL A 179 5.92 7.18 14.40
C VAL A 179 7.23 7.55 15.08
N ILE A 180 8.30 6.80 14.78
CA ILE A 180 9.66 7.00 15.26
C ILE A 180 10.35 7.99 14.32
N ASP A 181 10.37 9.30 14.70
CA ASP A 181 10.66 10.37 13.74
C ASP A 181 11.08 11.67 14.44
N THR A 182 10.92 12.83 13.79
CA THR A 182 11.23 14.19 14.33
C THR A 182 10.23 14.69 15.37
N GLY A 183 9.22 13.90 15.71
CA GLY A 183 8.05 14.35 16.46
C GLY A 183 6.90 14.77 15.53
N VAL A 184 5.82 15.27 16.11
CA VAL A 184 4.60 15.65 15.37
C VAL A 184 4.13 17.02 15.81
N THR A 185 3.87 17.93 14.86
CA THR A 185 3.30 19.24 15.17
C THR A 185 1.81 19.13 15.54
N ALA A 186 1.29 20.09 16.27
CA ALA A 186 -0.14 20.22 16.50
C ALA A 186 -0.83 20.64 15.20
N HIS A 187 -1.20 19.66 14.37
CA HIS A 187 -1.85 19.87 13.07
C HIS A 187 -3.35 19.59 13.15
N ALA A 188 -4.19 20.47 12.59
CA ALA A 188 -5.65 20.35 12.67
C ALA A 188 -6.15 18.99 12.13
N ASP A 189 -5.55 18.49 11.07
CA ASP A 189 -5.90 17.21 10.44
C ASP A 189 -5.32 15.98 11.18
N LEU A 190 -4.57 16.19 12.24
CA LEU A 190 -4.13 15.16 13.19
C LEU A 190 -4.85 15.28 14.53
N SER A 191 -5.79 16.22 14.67
CA SER A 191 -6.52 16.46 15.90
C SER A 191 -7.34 15.23 16.31
N GLY A 192 -7.18 14.81 17.57
CA GLY A 192 -7.82 13.60 18.10
C GLY A 192 -7.26 12.28 17.57
N ARG A 193 -6.21 12.32 16.70
CA ARG A 193 -5.52 11.14 16.16
C ARG A 193 -4.32 10.72 17.02
N THR A 194 -3.60 11.69 17.57
CA THR A 194 -2.44 11.43 18.42
C THR A 194 -2.82 11.00 19.83
N VAL A 195 -2.00 10.14 20.43
CA VAL A 195 -1.98 9.82 21.86
C VAL A 195 -0.73 10.43 22.49
N PRO A 196 -0.65 10.53 23.82
CA PRO A 196 0.57 10.95 24.50
C PRO A 196 1.77 10.14 24.06
N GLY A 197 2.80 10.81 23.56
CA GLY A 197 4.07 10.26 23.12
C GLY A 197 5.20 10.63 24.06
N TYR A 198 6.45 10.56 23.56
CA TYR A 198 7.63 10.87 24.34
C TYR A 198 8.78 11.35 23.44
N ASP A 199 9.62 12.25 23.98
CA ASP A 199 10.87 12.67 23.38
C ASP A 199 12.04 11.88 23.97
N PHE A 200 12.74 11.14 23.11
CA PHE A 200 13.90 10.33 23.48
C PHE A 200 15.23 11.02 23.21
N ILE A 201 15.25 12.22 22.65
CA ILE A 201 16.50 12.92 22.36
C ILE A 201 17.16 13.36 23.69
N ALA A 202 18.27 12.73 24.01
CA ALA A 202 18.99 13.03 25.24
C ALA A 202 19.84 14.28 25.14
N ASP A 203 20.30 14.64 23.95
CA ASP A 203 21.17 15.78 23.68
C ASP A 203 20.34 17.04 23.42
N GLU A 204 20.42 18.02 24.34
CA GLU A 204 19.66 19.28 24.30
C GLU A 204 19.91 20.11 23.01
N GLN A 205 21.10 20.01 22.41
CA GLN A 205 21.41 20.75 21.19
C GLN A 205 20.71 20.09 19.97
N ILE A 206 20.72 18.76 19.90
CA ILE A 206 19.99 18.00 18.87
C ILE A 206 18.49 18.17 19.09
N GLY A 207 18.02 18.11 20.34
CA GLY A 207 16.62 18.30 20.72
C GLY A 207 16.05 19.63 20.26
N ASN A 208 16.80 20.72 20.40
CA ASN A 208 16.41 22.07 19.98
C ASN A 208 15.12 22.61 20.66
N ASP A 209 14.76 22.07 21.81
CA ASP A 209 13.62 22.45 22.65
C ASP A 209 14.04 22.98 24.06
N GLY A 210 15.34 22.83 24.35
CA GLY A 210 15.95 23.39 25.58
C GLY A 210 16.01 22.43 26.75
N ASN A 211 15.72 21.15 26.55
CA ASN A 211 15.88 20.06 27.51
C ASN A 211 16.31 18.75 26.83
N GLY A 212 16.46 17.68 27.61
CA GLY A 212 16.68 16.33 27.14
C GLY A 212 15.35 15.56 27.09
N ARG A 213 15.44 14.24 27.32
CA ARG A 213 14.29 13.33 27.27
C ARG A 213 13.13 13.79 28.16
N ASP A 214 11.92 13.89 27.57
CA ASP A 214 10.71 14.26 28.31
C ASP A 214 9.41 13.73 27.64
N SER A 215 8.27 14.10 28.23
CA SER A 215 6.94 13.68 27.77
C SER A 215 6.34 14.57 26.66
N ASP A 216 7.09 15.47 26.05
CA ASP A 216 6.64 16.33 24.96
C ASP A 216 7.18 15.88 23.60
N PRO A 217 6.47 15.07 22.82
CA PRO A 217 6.92 14.55 21.53
C PRO A 217 6.74 15.54 20.38
N ARG A 218 6.47 16.81 20.65
CA ARG A 218 6.24 17.81 19.60
C ARG A 218 7.54 18.15 18.88
N ASP A 219 7.42 18.32 17.56
CA ASP A 219 8.53 18.72 16.71
C ASP A 219 8.79 20.24 16.86
N PRO A 220 9.91 20.69 17.44
CA PRO A 220 10.25 22.11 17.54
C PRO A 220 10.89 22.65 16.26
N GLY A 221 11.24 21.75 15.32
CA GLY A 221 12.00 22.00 14.10
C GLY A 221 13.43 21.51 14.17
N ASP A 222 13.90 21.01 13.04
CA ASP A 222 15.22 20.37 12.84
C ASP A 222 16.15 21.14 11.88
N TRP A 223 15.91 22.44 11.69
CA TRP A 223 16.67 23.29 10.77
C TRP A 223 18.15 23.42 11.14
N ILE A 224 19.00 23.60 10.14
CA ILE A 224 20.42 23.96 10.28
C ILE A 224 20.69 25.24 9.51
N THR A 225 21.20 26.27 10.19
CA THR A 225 21.61 27.51 9.56
C THR A 225 23.01 27.42 8.93
N ALA A 226 23.34 28.33 8.02
CA ALA A 226 24.68 28.40 7.42
C ALA A 226 25.78 28.65 8.47
N ALA A 227 25.47 29.38 9.53
CA ALA A 227 26.41 29.63 10.63
C ALA A 227 26.70 28.34 11.41
N GLU A 228 25.67 27.58 11.77
CA GLU A 228 25.79 26.30 12.47
C GLU A 228 26.54 25.24 11.61
N SER A 229 26.23 25.17 10.31
CA SER A 229 26.91 24.28 9.38
C SER A 229 28.40 24.60 9.19
N SER A 230 28.77 25.87 9.32
CA SER A 230 30.15 26.32 9.10
C SER A 230 31.07 26.14 10.31
N ALA A 231 30.50 26.14 11.53
CA ALA A 231 31.29 26.04 12.76
C ALA A 231 30.43 25.61 13.95
N GLY A 232 31.08 25.13 15.01
CA GLY A 232 30.41 24.73 16.26
C GLY A 232 29.93 23.30 16.27
N TYR A 233 28.89 23.03 17.06
CA TYR A 233 28.40 21.68 17.30
C TYR A 233 27.87 20.98 16.04
N PHE A 234 27.21 21.71 15.15
CA PHE A 234 26.64 21.21 13.90
C PHE A 234 27.53 21.43 12.67
N ALA A 235 28.84 21.66 12.87
CA ALA A 235 29.76 21.84 11.75
C ALA A 235 29.75 20.62 10.81
N GLY A 236 29.51 20.88 9.51
CA GLY A 236 29.42 19.84 8.49
C GLY A 236 27.99 19.30 8.28
N CYS A 237 27.03 19.60 9.13
CA CYS A 237 25.62 19.28 8.87
C CYS A 237 25.07 20.10 7.70
N PRO A 238 24.24 19.52 6.81
CA PRO A 238 23.65 20.25 5.68
C PRO A 238 22.78 21.44 6.15
N VAL A 239 22.90 22.58 5.47
CA VAL A 239 21.99 23.71 5.70
C VAL A 239 20.60 23.35 5.21
N THR A 240 19.62 23.35 6.11
CA THR A 240 18.24 22.95 5.81
C THR A 240 17.25 23.82 6.58
N ASN A 241 16.05 23.98 6.04
CA ASN A 241 14.88 24.36 6.81
C ASN A 241 14.35 23.14 7.58
N SER A 242 13.46 23.37 8.55
CA SER A 242 12.77 22.30 9.27
C SER A 242 12.00 21.42 8.31
N SER A 243 12.15 20.11 8.49
CA SER A 243 11.59 19.10 7.62
C SER A 243 10.14 18.76 7.93
N TRP A 244 9.72 18.86 9.20
CA TRP A 244 8.41 18.42 9.69
C TRP A 244 8.09 16.99 9.28
N HIS A 245 9.13 16.16 9.19
CA HIS A 245 9.09 14.84 8.58
C HIS A 245 8.14 13.90 9.32
N GLY A 246 8.18 13.87 10.65
CA GLY A 246 7.26 13.06 11.47
C GLY A 246 5.79 13.48 11.32
N THR A 247 5.51 14.78 11.11
CA THR A 247 4.16 15.26 10.81
C THR A 247 3.65 14.72 9.47
N HIS A 248 4.53 14.63 8.45
CA HIS A 248 4.18 14.11 7.14
C HIS A 248 3.90 12.60 7.19
N THR A 249 4.76 11.85 7.85
CA THR A 249 4.61 10.39 8.00
C THR A 249 3.37 10.03 8.81
N ALA A 250 3.12 10.77 9.91
CA ALA A 250 1.91 10.62 10.73
C ALA A 250 0.62 10.85 9.93
N GLY A 251 0.59 11.88 9.08
CA GLY A 251 -0.56 12.17 8.22
C GLY A 251 -0.83 11.08 7.20
N THR A 252 0.20 10.51 6.59
CA THR A 252 0.05 9.38 5.65
C THR A 252 -0.55 8.16 6.36
N ILE A 253 -0.08 7.81 7.55
CA ILE A 253 -0.64 6.69 8.34
C ILE A 253 -2.09 6.97 8.71
N GLY A 254 -2.39 8.16 9.24
CA GLY A 254 -3.65 8.35 9.92
C GLY A 254 -4.12 9.80 10.08
N ALA A 255 -4.03 10.65 9.06
CA ALA A 255 -4.76 11.92 9.07
C ALA A 255 -6.26 11.67 9.31
N ALA A 256 -6.92 12.61 9.98
CA ALA A 256 -8.34 12.51 10.30
C ALA A 256 -9.17 12.56 9.02
N SER A 257 -9.53 11.41 8.51
CA SER A 257 -10.23 11.26 7.24
C SER A 257 -11.73 11.45 7.37
N ASN A 258 -12.38 11.86 6.28
CA ASN A 258 -13.81 12.13 6.20
C ASN A 258 -14.28 13.23 7.19
N ASN A 259 -13.47 14.26 7.33
CA ASN A 259 -13.66 15.38 8.27
C ASN A 259 -13.86 16.74 7.59
N HIS A 260 -13.97 16.77 6.23
CA HIS A 260 -14.05 17.98 5.41
C HIS A 260 -12.81 18.88 5.47
N LEU A 261 -11.66 18.34 5.88
CA LEU A 261 -10.40 19.08 6.00
C LEU A 261 -9.27 18.33 5.30
N GLY A 262 -8.40 19.00 4.60
CA GLY A 262 -7.12 18.58 4.09
C GLY A 262 -7.11 17.23 3.36
N VAL A 263 -6.47 16.23 3.96
CA VAL A 263 -6.09 14.95 3.34
C VAL A 263 -6.66 13.75 4.12
N ALA A 264 -6.79 12.61 3.44
CA ALA A 264 -7.09 11.34 4.11
C ALA A 264 -5.80 10.66 4.57
N GLY A 265 -5.86 9.90 5.67
CA GLY A 265 -4.86 8.91 6.06
C GLY A 265 -5.27 7.50 5.60
N VAL A 266 -4.32 6.57 5.53
CA VAL A 266 -4.61 5.16 5.18
C VAL A 266 -5.60 4.55 6.17
N ASN A 267 -5.40 4.76 7.47
CA ASN A 267 -6.31 4.33 8.53
C ASN A 267 -7.04 5.52 9.15
N TRP A 268 -8.37 5.57 9.01
CA TRP A 268 -9.18 6.71 9.45
C TRP A 268 -9.39 6.77 10.97
N LYS A 269 -9.05 5.72 11.72
CA LYS A 269 -9.42 5.59 13.14
C LYS A 269 -8.25 5.27 14.06
N SER A 270 -7.17 4.62 13.58
CA SER A 270 -6.03 4.24 14.42
C SER A 270 -5.45 5.46 15.15
N LYS A 271 -4.87 5.22 16.31
CA LYS A 271 -4.16 6.25 17.05
C LYS A 271 -2.70 6.31 16.59
N ILE A 272 -2.15 7.50 16.56
CA ILE A 272 -0.76 7.77 16.26
C ILE A 272 -0.03 8.03 17.58
N LEU A 273 1.01 7.26 17.84
CA LEU A 273 1.93 7.47 18.97
C LEU A 273 3.17 8.19 18.44
N PRO A 274 3.31 9.51 18.65
CA PRO A 274 4.52 10.23 18.25
C PRO A 274 5.66 9.87 19.21
N VAL A 275 6.80 9.47 18.66
CA VAL A 275 8.02 9.14 19.38
C VAL A 275 9.14 9.94 18.72
N ARG A 276 9.59 10.98 19.41
CA ARG A 276 10.59 11.88 18.89
C ARG A 276 11.99 11.33 19.17
N VAL A 277 12.76 11.10 18.11
CA VAL A 277 14.12 10.53 18.16
C VAL A 277 15.09 11.28 17.25
N LEU A 278 14.56 12.15 16.37
CA LEU A 278 15.33 12.96 15.45
C LEU A 278 15.14 14.44 15.72
N GLY A 279 16.22 15.18 15.68
CA GLY A 279 16.27 16.62 15.78
C GLY A 279 17.27 17.22 14.79
N LYS A 280 17.95 18.28 15.16
CA LYS A 280 18.96 18.96 14.32
C LYS A 280 20.06 17.99 13.93
N CYS A 281 20.28 17.84 12.61
CA CYS A 281 21.30 16.95 12.05
C CYS A 281 21.07 15.44 12.26
N GLY A 282 19.89 15.02 12.72
CA GLY A 282 19.54 13.60 12.91
C GLY A 282 19.34 13.20 14.37
N GLY A 283 19.68 11.96 14.74
CA GLY A 283 19.56 11.43 16.09
C GLY A 283 20.53 10.30 16.36
N TYR A 284 20.80 10.03 17.61
CA TYR A 284 21.66 8.93 18.02
C TYR A 284 20.92 7.59 17.95
N ILE A 285 21.64 6.51 17.59
CA ILE A 285 21.10 5.15 17.57
C ILE A 285 20.47 4.75 18.90
N SER A 286 21.08 5.13 20.03
CA SER A 286 20.57 4.85 21.37
C SER A 286 19.20 5.45 21.62
N ASP A 287 18.97 6.70 21.19
CA ASP A 287 17.70 7.38 21.32
C ASP A 287 16.64 6.75 20.41
N VAL A 288 17.01 6.39 19.18
CA VAL A 288 16.14 5.67 18.23
C VAL A 288 15.71 4.32 18.78
N VAL A 289 16.66 3.54 19.28
CA VAL A 289 16.42 2.18 19.81
C VAL A 289 15.52 2.24 21.06
N ASP A 290 15.83 3.12 22.01
CA ASP A 290 15.00 3.30 23.21
C ASP A 290 13.56 3.71 22.83
N GLY A 291 13.43 4.65 21.87
CA GLY A 291 12.12 5.08 21.36
C GLY A 291 11.34 3.94 20.71
N MET A 292 11.98 3.10 19.91
CA MET A 292 11.36 1.93 19.28
C MET A 292 10.87 0.89 20.32
N VAL A 293 11.72 0.58 21.29
CA VAL A 293 11.43 -0.39 22.36
C VAL A 293 10.25 0.12 23.22
N TRP A 294 10.32 1.36 23.67
CA TRP A 294 9.24 1.98 24.43
C TRP A 294 7.92 2.06 23.67
N ALA A 295 7.98 2.37 22.37
CA ALA A 295 6.79 2.43 21.53
C ALA A 295 6.02 1.10 21.51
N ALA A 296 6.71 -0.04 21.54
CA ALA A 296 6.12 -1.38 21.62
C ALA A 296 5.56 -1.74 23.00
N GLY A 297 5.73 -0.88 24.01
CA GLY A 297 5.28 -1.10 25.39
C GLY A 297 6.27 -1.87 26.24
N LEU A 298 7.54 -1.88 25.86
CA LEU A 298 8.63 -2.47 26.62
C LEU A 298 9.32 -1.42 27.50
N ASP A 299 9.87 -1.85 28.61
CA ASP A 299 10.50 -0.96 29.59
C ASP A 299 11.78 -0.34 29.06
N VAL A 300 11.94 0.99 29.29
CA VAL A 300 13.18 1.73 29.07
C VAL A 300 13.59 2.40 30.37
N PRO A 301 14.82 2.14 30.90
CA PRO A 301 15.25 2.67 32.17
C PRO A 301 15.15 4.21 32.25
N GLY A 302 14.51 4.70 33.30
CA GLY A 302 14.36 6.14 33.56
C GLY A 302 13.27 6.85 32.75
N VAL A 303 12.50 6.10 31.93
CA VAL A 303 11.36 6.60 31.14
C VAL A 303 10.07 6.02 31.74
N PRO A 304 8.97 6.81 31.87
CA PRO A 304 7.68 6.27 32.29
C PRO A 304 7.14 5.21 31.30
N ASP A 305 6.40 4.24 31.81
CA ASP A 305 5.78 3.19 30.98
C ASP A 305 4.86 3.78 29.92
N ASN A 306 4.90 3.18 28.72
CA ASN A 306 4.00 3.54 27.64
C ASN A 306 2.60 2.95 27.90
N THR A 307 1.62 3.83 28.11
CA THR A 307 0.22 3.44 28.31
C THR A 307 -0.55 3.17 27.01
N TYR A 308 0.10 3.40 25.85
CA TYR A 308 -0.46 3.24 24.50
C TYR A 308 0.45 2.38 23.61
N PRO A 309 0.75 1.12 24.00
CA PRO A 309 1.69 0.30 23.25
C PRO A 309 1.25 0.12 21.79
N ALA A 310 2.16 0.42 20.88
CA ALA A 310 1.92 0.30 19.46
C ALA A 310 1.96 -1.17 19.00
N LYS A 311 1.10 -1.51 18.04
CA LYS A 311 1.09 -2.80 17.36
C LYS A 311 1.81 -2.77 16.02
N VAL A 312 2.11 -1.59 15.52
CA VAL A 312 2.98 -1.36 14.37
C VAL A 312 3.84 -0.13 14.62
N VAL A 313 5.13 -0.27 14.32
CA VAL A 313 6.17 0.76 14.55
C VAL A 313 6.71 1.20 13.20
N ASN A 314 6.46 2.44 12.82
CA ASN A 314 6.98 3.06 11.59
C ASN A 314 8.33 3.70 11.86
N VAL A 315 9.36 3.25 11.13
CA VAL A 315 10.74 3.74 11.22
C VAL A 315 11.13 4.32 9.85
N SER A 316 10.74 5.58 9.61
CA SER A 316 11.03 6.28 8.36
C SER A 316 12.39 6.97 8.38
N LEU A 317 13.37 6.33 8.97
CA LEU A 317 14.73 6.83 9.15
C LEU A 317 15.75 5.71 8.94
N GLY A 318 17.03 6.06 8.88
CA GLY A 318 18.12 5.10 8.80
C GLY A 318 19.41 5.75 8.31
N GLY A 319 20.43 4.93 8.15
CA GLY A 319 21.75 5.36 7.72
C GLY A 319 22.54 4.26 7.04
N SER A 320 23.66 4.63 6.39
CA SER A 320 24.57 3.65 5.81
C SER A 320 25.24 2.82 6.92
N GLY A 321 25.21 1.52 6.79
CA GLY A 321 25.80 0.58 7.74
C GLY A 321 25.15 -0.79 7.70
N PHE A 322 25.75 -1.73 8.42
CA PHE A 322 25.16 -3.04 8.69
C PHE A 322 24.25 -2.97 9.91
N CYS A 323 23.32 -3.89 10.01
CA CYS A 323 22.50 -4.04 11.22
C CYS A 323 23.41 -4.24 12.43
N SER A 324 23.33 -3.32 13.39
CA SER A 324 24.07 -3.47 14.64
C SER A 324 23.33 -4.42 15.58
N SER A 325 24.06 -5.09 16.49
CA SER A 325 23.44 -5.92 17.53
C SER A 325 22.41 -5.12 18.33
N THR A 326 22.66 -3.83 18.59
CA THR A 326 21.72 -2.96 19.32
C THR A 326 20.37 -2.83 18.59
N PHE A 327 20.38 -2.64 17.28
CA PHE A 327 19.13 -2.63 16.50
C PHE A 327 18.49 -4.00 16.43
N GLN A 328 19.28 -5.07 16.20
CA GLN A 328 18.71 -6.41 16.09
C GLN A 328 18.06 -6.87 17.39
N ASP A 329 18.74 -6.70 18.53
CA ASP A 329 18.20 -7.06 19.85
C ASP A 329 16.88 -6.32 20.15
N ALA A 330 16.79 -5.03 19.77
CA ALA A 330 15.58 -4.24 19.93
C ALA A 330 14.44 -4.75 19.03
N ILE A 331 14.73 -5.03 17.75
CA ILE A 331 13.75 -5.54 16.80
C ILE A 331 13.24 -6.91 17.22
N ASP A 332 14.13 -7.79 17.68
CA ASP A 332 13.76 -9.11 18.22
C ASP A 332 12.82 -8.99 19.43
N ALA A 333 13.12 -8.06 20.36
CA ALA A 333 12.27 -7.81 21.52
C ALA A 333 10.89 -7.26 21.11
N ILE A 334 10.84 -6.31 20.17
CA ILE A 334 9.60 -5.68 19.66
C ILE A 334 8.74 -6.72 18.94
N THR A 335 9.33 -7.53 18.07
CA THR A 335 8.60 -8.57 17.34
C THR A 335 8.12 -9.70 18.24
N ALA A 336 8.92 -10.07 19.26
CA ALA A 336 8.52 -11.02 20.29
C ALA A 336 7.35 -10.49 21.13
N ALA A 337 7.24 -9.18 21.34
CA ALA A 337 6.08 -8.51 21.97
C ALA A 337 4.85 -8.45 21.03
N GLY A 338 4.98 -8.92 19.79
CA GLY A 338 3.90 -8.99 18.80
C GLY A 338 3.67 -7.69 18.03
N ALA A 339 4.61 -6.73 18.03
CA ALA A 339 4.54 -5.53 17.24
C ALA A 339 5.31 -5.68 15.91
N THR A 340 4.74 -5.20 14.82
CA THR A 340 5.36 -5.21 13.49
C THR A 340 6.22 -3.98 13.32
N VAL A 341 7.47 -4.14 12.85
CA VAL A 341 8.38 -3.04 12.55
C VAL A 341 8.44 -2.82 11.04
N VAL A 342 8.11 -1.60 10.58
CA VAL A 342 8.13 -1.20 9.17
C VAL A 342 9.21 -0.15 8.97
N VAL A 343 10.17 -0.40 8.09
CA VAL A 343 11.36 0.42 7.91
C VAL A 343 11.50 0.89 6.46
N SER A 344 11.93 2.12 6.27
CA SER A 344 12.28 2.66 4.95
C SER A 344 13.60 2.06 4.43
N ALA A 345 13.66 1.68 3.15
CA ALA A 345 14.85 1.07 2.54
C ALA A 345 16.03 2.03 2.36
N GLY A 346 15.78 3.35 2.40
CA GLY A 346 16.78 4.39 2.16
C GLY A 346 16.72 5.01 0.77
N ASN A 347 17.37 6.16 0.59
CA ASN A 347 17.19 7.06 -0.56
C ASN A 347 18.50 7.33 -1.34
N SER A 348 19.43 6.38 -1.35
CA SER A 348 20.76 6.56 -1.95
C SER A 348 20.94 5.84 -3.29
N ASN A 349 19.87 5.22 -3.84
CA ASN A 349 19.93 4.39 -5.05
C ASN A 349 21.01 3.30 -4.96
N MET A 350 21.08 2.62 -3.82
CA MET A 350 22.09 1.61 -3.48
C MET A 350 21.40 0.30 -3.06
N ASP A 351 22.21 -0.75 -2.90
CA ASP A 351 21.75 -1.99 -2.28
C ASP A 351 21.34 -1.73 -0.82
N ALA A 352 20.11 -2.09 -0.47
CA ALA A 352 19.52 -1.88 0.85
C ALA A 352 20.18 -2.70 1.94
N SER A 353 20.95 -3.75 1.60
CA SER A 353 21.75 -4.52 2.56
C SER A 353 22.82 -3.69 3.29
N GLY A 354 23.16 -2.53 2.75
CA GLY A 354 24.06 -1.54 3.37
C GLY A 354 23.34 -0.40 4.10
N PHE A 355 22.02 -0.51 4.40
CA PHE A 355 21.24 0.57 5.01
C PHE A 355 20.48 0.10 6.26
N THR A 356 20.96 0.52 7.44
CA THR A 356 20.39 0.14 8.74
C THR A 356 19.31 1.14 9.21
N PRO A 357 18.21 0.71 9.91
CA PRO A 357 17.89 -0.65 10.33
C PRO A 357 17.11 -1.47 9.29
N GLY A 358 16.93 -0.99 8.05
CA GLY A 358 16.22 -1.71 6.99
C GLY A 358 16.88 -3.04 6.58
N ASN A 359 18.14 -3.27 6.95
CA ASN A 359 18.85 -4.53 6.71
C ASN A 359 18.89 -5.46 7.93
N CYS A 360 18.13 -5.19 8.98
CA CYS A 360 17.96 -6.07 10.13
C CYS A 360 16.92 -7.16 9.85
N ASP A 361 17.07 -8.31 10.49
CA ASP A 361 16.08 -9.37 10.41
C ASP A 361 14.81 -9.00 11.17
N GLY A 362 13.65 -9.47 10.70
CA GLY A 362 12.36 -9.30 11.39
C GLY A 362 11.65 -7.96 11.13
N VAL A 363 12.18 -7.11 10.27
CA VAL A 363 11.53 -5.87 9.81
C VAL A 363 10.84 -6.06 8.47
N ILE A 364 9.91 -5.17 8.14
CA ILE A 364 9.35 -5.02 6.79
C ILE A 364 10.03 -3.84 6.13
N THR A 365 11.02 -4.09 5.28
CA THR A 365 11.77 -3.05 4.56
C THR A 365 11.05 -2.65 3.29
N VAL A 366 10.76 -1.35 3.17
CA VAL A 366 9.89 -0.80 2.13
C VAL A 366 10.67 0.05 1.14
N ALA A 367 10.69 -0.37 -0.13
CA ALA A 367 11.20 0.44 -1.24
C ALA A 367 10.14 1.42 -1.76
N ALA A 368 10.60 2.47 -2.45
CA ALA A 368 9.73 3.49 -3.02
C ALA A 368 9.45 3.24 -4.50
N THR A 369 8.15 3.30 -4.87
CA THR A 369 7.72 3.39 -6.26
C THR A 369 7.29 4.80 -6.63
N ASP A 370 7.47 5.13 -7.91
CA ASP A 370 6.87 6.29 -8.54
C ASP A 370 5.40 6.04 -8.89
N ARG A 371 4.73 7.05 -9.41
CA ARG A 371 3.32 6.98 -9.80
C ARG A 371 3.04 5.93 -10.88
N ASN A 372 4.04 5.55 -11.69
CA ASN A 372 3.90 4.56 -12.75
C ASN A 372 4.21 3.12 -12.28
N GLY A 373 4.45 2.91 -10.99
CA GLY A 373 4.80 1.60 -10.43
C GLY A 373 6.23 1.15 -10.74
N SER A 374 7.10 2.06 -11.18
CA SER A 374 8.53 1.82 -11.31
C SER A 374 9.25 2.22 -10.03
N ARG A 375 10.47 1.70 -9.81
CA ARG A 375 11.30 2.11 -8.68
C ARG A 375 11.61 3.61 -8.78
N ALA A 376 11.32 4.35 -7.73
CA ALA A 376 11.73 5.74 -7.65
C ALA A 376 13.25 5.85 -7.78
N TYR A 377 13.74 6.83 -8.54
CA TYR A 377 15.14 6.96 -8.93
C TYR A 377 16.14 6.95 -7.77
N TYR A 378 15.72 7.39 -6.61
CA TYR A 378 16.50 7.48 -5.38
C TYR A 378 16.41 6.23 -4.51
N SER A 379 15.34 5.41 -4.66
CA SER A 379 15.06 4.29 -3.74
C SER A 379 16.20 3.29 -3.70
N ASN A 380 16.61 2.91 -2.51
CA ASN A 380 17.43 1.73 -2.31
C ASN A 380 16.65 0.48 -2.76
N TYR A 381 17.36 -0.59 -3.08
CA TYR A 381 16.83 -1.80 -3.69
C TYR A 381 17.64 -3.03 -3.26
N GLY A 382 17.18 -4.20 -3.60
CA GLY A 382 17.94 -5.44 -3.35
C GLY A 382 17.12 -6.50 -2.59
N PRO A 383 17.74 -7.62 -2.27
CA PRO A 383 17.05 -8.78 -1.69
C PRO A 383 16.56 -8.57 -0.25
N THR A 384 17.02 -7.53 0.43
CA THR A 384 16.56 -7.15 1.78
C THR A 384 15.25 -6.34 1.76
N VAL A 385 14.72 -6.02 0.59
CA VAL A 385 13.44 -5.34 0.44
C VAL A 385 12.33 -6.39 0.40
N GLU A 386 11.39 -6.32 1.33
CA GLU A 386 10.24 -7.25 1.40
C GLU A 386 9.10 -6.82 0.50
N ILE A 387 8.84 -5.50 0.39
CA ILE A 387 7.70 -4.96 -0.33
C ILE A 387 7.98 -3.52 -0.80
N SER A 388 7.24 -3.06 -1.79
CA SER A 388 7.27 -1.67 -2.23
C SER A 388 5.96 -0.94 -1.92
N ALA A 389 6.04 0.38 -1.84
CA ALA A 389 4.87 1.25 -1.73
C ALA A 389 5.12 2.61 -2.42
N PRO A 390 4.08 3.41 -2.72
CA PRO A 390 4.25 4.74 -3.26
C PRO A 390 5.15 5.62 -2.41
N GLY A 391 6.26 6.05 -2.96
CA GLY A 391 7.18 7.04 -2.36
C GLY A 391 7.25 8.32 -3.17
N GLY A 392 6.71 8.29 -4.38
CA GLY A 392 6.75 9.39 -5.34
C GLY A 392 8.10 9.55 -6.02
N ALA A 393 8.13 10.34 -7.08
CA ALA A 393 9.36 10.75 -7.76
C ALA A 393 9.17 12.16 -8.34
N GLN A 394 9.69 13.15 -7.63
CA GLN A 394 9.54 14.56 -7.98
C GLN A 394 10.76 15.03 -8.78
N LEU A 395 10.54 15.79 -9.84
CA LEU A 395 11.60 16.49 -10.56
C LEU A 395 11.90 17.86 -9.93
N ILE A 396 10.88 18.47 -9.35
CA ILE A 396 10.97 19.71 -8.58
C ILE A 396 10.25 19.54 -7.25
N ASN A 397 10.69 20.26 -6.23
CA ASN A 397 10.10 20.19 -4.90
C ASN A 397 8.59 20.52 -4.90
N ASN A 398 7.81 19.76 -4.15
CA ASN A 398 6.36 19.91 -4.02
C ASN A 398 5.56 19.67 -5.31
N GLU A 399 6.06 18.79 -6.20
CA GLU A 399 5.35 18.38 -7.42
C GLU A 399 4.31 17.28 -7.11
N PRO A 400 3.13 17.27 -7.79
CA PRO A 400 2.07 16.27 -7.58
C PRO A 400 2.44 14.81 -7.83
N SER A 401 3.62 14.51 -8.37
CA SER A 401 4.20 13.16 -8.46
C SER A 401 4.71 12.63 -7.12
N GLY A 402 4.82 13.47 -6.09
CA GLY A 402 5.13 13.10 -4.72
C GLY A 402 3.92 12.54 -3.95
N VAL A 403 4.12 12.25 -2.68
CA VAL A 403 3.11 11.82 -1.70
C VAL A 403 2.60 13.03 -0.94
N LEU A 404 1.31 13.33 -1.03
CA LEU A 404 0.67 14.46 -0.35
C LEU A 404 0.26 14.08 1.06
N SER A 405 0.72 14.86 2.04
CA SER A 405 0.36 14.66 3.45
C SER A 405 0.42 15.97 4.25
N THR A 406 0.09 15.89 5.54
CA THR A 406 0.15 17.00 6.50
C THR A 406 1.57 17.53 6.67
N LEU A 407 1.73 18.84 6.81
CA LEU A 407 3.02 19.49 7.03
C LEU A 407 2.85 20.80 7.81
N ASN A 408 3.96 21.46 8.12
CA ASN A 408 4.00 22.81 8.72
C ASN A 408 4.72 23.78 7.80
N THR A 409 4.34 25.07 7.82
CA THR A 409 4.94 26.12 6.97
C THR A 409 6.21 26.72 7.54
N GLY A 410 6.54 26.43 8.80
CA GLY A 410 7.70 27.01 9.47
C GLY A 410 9.02 26.62 8.80
N ALA A 411 9.85 27.60 8.51
CA ALA A 411 11.19 27.34 7.98
C ALA A 411 12.17 26.92 9.11
N GLN A 412 11.88 27.33 10.33
CA GLN A 412 12.62 26.99 11.54
C GLN A 412 11.63 26.40 12.56
N GLY A 413 11.16 27.21 13.53
CA GLY A 413 10.12 26.77 14.47
C GLY A 413 8.76 26.60 13.80
N PRO A 414 7.79 25.95 14.51
CA PRO A 414 6.45 25.71 14.02
C PRO A 414 5.70 27.00 13.67
N ALA A 415 4.94 26.97 12.56
CA ALA A 415 4.08 28.07 12.10
C ALA A 415 2.68 27.53 11.74
N ALA A 416 2.15 27.83 10.57
CA ALA A 416 0.81 27.38 10.19
C ALA A 416 0.80 25.96 9.61
N ASP A 417 -0.32 25.26 9.80
CA ASP A 417 -0.60 23.99 9.15
C ASP A 417 -0.62 24.13 7.62
N THR A 418 -0.15 23.11 6.95
CA THR A 418 -0.18 23.01 5.49
C THR A 418 -0.15 21.56 5.04
N TYR A 419 -0.23 21.37 3.73
CA TYR A 419 -0.09 20.05 3.08
C TYR A 419 0.92 20.17 1.95
N LYS A 420 1.84 19.23 1.83
CA LYS A 420 2.84 19.23 0.76
C LYS A 420 3.12 17.83 0.23
N TYR A 421 3.60 17.82 -0.99
CA TYR A 421 4.10 16.61 -1.62
C TYR A 421 5.56 16.41 -1.23
N TYR A 422 5.87 15.26 -0.66
CA TYR A 422 7.22 14.78 -0.40
C TYR A 422 7.52 13.53 -1.23
N GLN A 423 8.80 13.18 -1.32
CA GLN A 423 9.25 11.94 -1.92
C GLN A 423 10.26 11.26 -1.00
N GLY A 424 10.31 9.93 -1.02
CA GLY A 424 11.25 9.14 -0.22
C GLY A 424 10.70 7.78 0.14
N THR A 425 11.58 6.84 0.47
CA THR A 425 11.19 5.59 1.13
C THR A 425 10.55 5.85 2.49
N SER A 426 10.85 7.01 3.08
CA SER A 426 10.17 7.54 4.27
C SER A 426 8.67 7.80 4.06
N MET A 427 8.22 8.03 2.82
CA MET A 427 6.81 8.18 2.47
C MET A 427 6.20 6.84 2.08
N SER A 428 7.01 5.86 1.66
CA SER A 428 6.56 4.49 1.36
C SER A 428 6.25 3.69 2.62
N ALA A 429 7.13 3.70 3.61
CA ALA A 429 6.95 2.98 4.87
C ALA A 429 5.62 3.29 5.58
N PRO A 430 5.17 4.55 5.72
CA PRO A 430 3.90 4.86 6.37
C PRO A 430 2.67 4.34 5.60
N HIS A 431 2.73 4.11 4.29
CA HIS A 431 1.67 3.41 3.56
C HIS A 431 1.52 1.98 4.05
N VAL A 432 2.64 1.25 4.14
CA VAL A 432 2.65 -0.13 4.64
C VAL A 432 2.20 -0.16 6.11
N THR A 433 2.70 0.74 6.94
CA THR A 433 2.27 0.90 8.35
C THR A 433 0.76 1.12 8.46
N GLY A 434 0.21 1.98 7.62
CA GLY A 434 -1.23 2.23 7.54
C GLY A 434 -2.02 0.97 7.17
N VAL A 435 -1.56 0.21 6.17
CA VAL A 435 -2.19 -1.06 5.76
C VAL A 435 -2.10 -2.10 6.88
N VAL A 436 -0.93 -2.27 7.52
CA VAL A 436 -0.79 -3.16 8.69
C VAL A 436 -1.78 -2.78 9.79
N SER A 437 -1.97 -1.50 10.05
CA SER A 437 -2.93 -1.02 11.06
C SER A 437 -4.40 -1.33 10.68
N LEU A 438 -4.74 -1.40 9.39
CA LEU A 438 -6.05 -1.87 8.91
C LEU A 438 -6.22 -3.38 9.15
N LEU A 439 -5.19 -4.20 8.84
CA LEU A 439 -5.20 -5.65 9.10
C LEU A 439 -5.40 -5.94 10.59
N LEU A 440 -4.64 -5.27 11.45
CA LEU A 440 -4.74 -5.39 12.91
C LEU A 440 -6.07 -4.87 13.46
N SER A 441 -6.76 -3.98 12.75
CA SER A 441 -8.11 -3.54 13.11
C SER A 441 -9.17 -4.62 12.89
N LEU A 442 -8.94 -5.54 11.97
CA LEU A 442 -9.79 -6.70 11.69
C LEU A 442 -9.40 -7.91 12.53
N ASN A 443 -8.11 -8.15 12.66
CA ASN A 443 -7.58 -9.25 13.46
C ASN A 443 -6.39 -8.78 14.33
N PRO A 444 -6.64 -8.38 15.58
CA PRO A 444 -5.60 -7.87 16.46
C PRO A 444 -4.62 -8.92 16.98
N THR A 445 -4.82 -10.19 16.63
CA THR A 445 -3.97 -11.32 17.06
C THR A 445 -2.93 -11.72 16.00
N LEU A 446 -2.90 -11.06 14.86
CA LEU A 446 -1.89 -11.31 13.83
C LEU A 446 -0.48 -11.05 14.38
N HIS A 447 0.42 -11.99 14.15
CA HIS A 447 1.84 -11.83 14.47
C HIS A 447 2.61 -11.20 13.29
N PRO A 448 3.76 -10.56 13.53
CA PRO A 448 4.53 -9.87 12.49
C PRO A 448 4.82 -10.71 11.24
N GLY A 449 5.17 -12.00 11.41
CA GLY A 449 5.40 -12.92 10.30
C GLY A 449 4.15 -13.17 9.44
N GLN A 450 2.98 -13.31 10.08
CA GLN A 450 1.71 -13.47 9.37
C GLN A 450 1.32 -12.19 8.62
N VAL A 451 1.57 -11.03 9.24
CA VAL A 451 1.36 -9.73 8.58
C VAL A 451 2.20 -9.61 7.32
N LEU A 452 3.49 -9.96 7.39
CA LEU A 452 4.39 -9.92 6.23
C LEU A 452 3.92 -10.88 5.13
N GLU A 453 3.60 -12.13 5.46
CA GLU A 453 3.08 -13.14 4.53
C GLU A 453 1.83 -12.63 3.81
N MET A 454 0.84 -12.12 4.55
CA MET A 454 -0.39 -11.57 3.97
C MET A 454 -0.12 -10.39 3.04
N LEU A 455 0.77 -9.48 3.42
CA LEU A 455 1.15 -8.35 2.56
C LEU A 455 1.81 -8.83 1.26
N GLN A 456 2.70 -9.83 1.34
CA GLN A 456 3.43 -10.37 0.18
C GLN A 456 2.53 -11.18 -0.75
N ASP A 457 1.57 -11.92 -0.22
CA ASP A 457 0.64 -12.75 -1.00
C ASP A 457 -0.43 -11.92 -1.73
N THR A 458 -0.67 -10.68 -1.28
CA THR A 458 -1.74 -9.82 -1.78
C THR A 458 -1.27 -8.60 -2.56
N VAL A 459 0.00 -8.53 -2.94
CA VAL A 459 0.58 -7.38 -3.65
C VAL A 459 -0.05 -7.13 -5.02
N THR A 460 0.00 -5.88 -5.46
CA THR A 460 -0.10 -5.54 -6.87
C THR A 460 1.23 -5.84 -7.56
N SER A 461 1.21 -6.64 -8.62
CA SER A 461 2.40 -6.94 -9.43
C SER A 461 2.95 -5.65 -10.07
N PHE A 462 4.27 -5.57 -10.20
CA PHE A 462 4.89 -4.47 -10.93
C PHE A 462 4.43 -4.44 -12.39
N PRO A 463 4.17 -3.26 -12.98
CA PRO A 463 3.74 -3.16 -14.37
C PRO A 463 4.79 -3.66 -15.35
N ALA A 464 4.35 -4.10 -16.52
CA ALA A 464 5.25 -4.49 -17.61
C ALA A 464 6.17 -3.31 -17.98
N GLY A 465 7.47 -3.55 -18.02
CA GLY A 465 8.48 -2.50 -18.27
C GLY A 465 8.89 -1.69 -17.04
N SER A 466 8.37 -2.00 -15.87
CA SER A 466 8.85 -1.42 -14.62
C SER A 466 10.34 -1.69 -14.39
N THR A 467 11.02 -0.74 -13.75
CA THR A 467 12.40 -0.93 -13.25
C THR A 467 12.44 -1.72 -11.93
N CYS A 468 11.28 -1.97 -11.31
CA CYS A 468 11.12 -2.88 -10.17
C CYS A 468 10.99 -4.33 -10.64
N THR A 469 11.66 -5.22 -9.91
CA THR A 469 11.51 -6.68 -10.01
C THR A 469 11.36 -7.27 -8.61
N THR A 470 10.89 -8.49 -8.51
CA THR A 470 10.77 -9.19 -7.21
C THR A 470 12.11 -9.44 -6.51
N SER A 471 13.23 -9.35 -7.23
CA SER A 471 14.59 -9.44 -6.67
C SER A 471 15.18 -8.09 -6.24
N SER A 472 14.53 -6.98 -6.59
CA SER A 472 15.06 -5.64 -6.31
C SER A 472 14.14 -4.74 -5.49
N CYS A 473 12.83 -4.97 -5.56
CA CYS A 473 11.82 -4.12 -4.93
C CYS A 473 10.83 -4.93 -4.05
N GLY A 474 11.20 -6.16 -3.65
CA GLY A 474 10.32 -7.04 -2.88
C GLY A 474 9.20 -7.66 -3.71
N SER A 475 8.24 -8.29 -3.07
CA SER A 475 7.20 -9.12 -3.71
C SER A 475 6.31 -8.35 -4.70
N GLY A 476 6.14 -7.05 -4.52
CA GLY A 476 5.29 -6.18 -5.33
C GLY A 476 4.94 -4.87 -4.62
N ILE A 477 3.95 -4.16 -5.13
CA ILE A 477 3.43 -2.93 -4.51
C ILE A 477 2.33 -3.31 -3.52
N VAL A 478 2.38 -2.80 -2.29
CA VAL A 478 1.36 -3.08 -1.28
C VAL A 478 -0.05 -2.76 -1.79
N ASN A 479 -1.01 -3.68 -1.58
CA ASN A 479 -2.41 -3.54 -1.97
C ASN A 479 -3.31 -3.66 -0.74
N ALA A 480 -3.76 -2.53 -0.24
CA ALA A 480 -4.59 -2.47 0.96
C ALA A 480 -5.93 -3.21 0.78
N GLY A 481 -6.56 -3.07 -0.39
CA GLY A 481 -7.82 -3.73 -0.69
C GLY A 481 -7.71 -5.25 -0.65
N ALA A 482 -6.71 -5.81 -1.34
CA ALA A 482 -6.49 -7.24 -1.39
C ALA A 482 -6.08 -7.81 0.00
N ALA A 483 -5.19 -7.14 0.72
CA ALA A 483 -4.75 -7.56 2.05
C ALA A 483 -5.89 -7.57 3.07
N VAL A 484 -6.74 -6.53 3.08
CA VAL A 484 -7.91 -6.44 3.96
C VAL A 484 -8.96 -7.50 3.60
N ALA A 485 -9.15 -7.80 2.31
CA ALA A 485 -10.05 -8.85 1.85
C ALA A 485 -9.61 -10.23 2.33
N ASP A 486 -8.31 -10.52 2.31
CA ASP A 486 -7.74 -11.78 2.74
C ASP A 486 -7.97 -12.04 4.25
N VAL A 487 -7.69 -11.04 5.10
CA VAL A 487 -7.98 -11.11 6.55
C VAL A 487 -9.46 -11.35 6.82
N SER A 488 -10.35 -10.68 6.08
CA SER A 488 -11.80 -10.78 6.31
C SER A 488 -12.39 -12.10 5.84
N ALA A 489 -11.73 -12.81 4.91
CA ALA A 489 -12.14 -14.14 4.46
C ALA A 489 -11.89 -15.23 5.50
N GLY A 490 -11.05 -14.99 6.50
CA GLY A 490 -10.64 -15.96 7.54
C GLY A 490 -9.76 -17.08 6.99
N PRO A 491 -9.08 -17.85 7.84
CA PRO A 491 -8.26 -18.97 7.39
C PRO A 491 -9.13 -20.04 6.72
N LEU A 492 -8.79 -20.38 5.48
CA LEU A 492 -9.35 -21.56 4.79
C LEU A 492 -8.85 -22.82 5.51
N PHE A 493 -9.58 -23.34 6.50
CA PHE A 493 -9.34 -24.67 7.01
C PHE A 493 -9.69 -25.70 5.93
N ILE A 494 -8.73 -26.03 5.06
CA ILE A 494 -8.81 -27.22 4.24
C ILE A 494 -8.53 -28.41 5.16
N THR A 495 -9.59 -28.96 5.75
CA THR A 495 -9.51 -30.28 6.37
C THR A 495 -9.31 -31.29 5.22
N ILE A 496 -8.06 -31.63 4.93
CA ILE A 496 -7.75 -32.78 4.06
C ILE A 496 -8.14 -34.02 4.84
N ILE A 497 -9.36 -34.49 4.66
CA ILE A 497 -9.74 -35.83 5.05
C ILE A 497 -9.02 -36.78 4.09
N ARG A 498 -7.85 -37.29 4.49
CA ARG A 498 -7.25 -38.44 3.83
C ARG A 498 -8.14 -39.67 4.17
N GLN A 499 -8.86 -40.15 3.17
CA GLN A 499 -9.40 -41.50 3.15
C GLN A 499 -8.32 -42.49 2.72
#